data_ebb1884af9f3cff13a599046e7158c66
#
_entry.id   ebb1884af9f3cff13a599046e7158c66
#
_cell.length_a   1.000
_cell.length_b   1.000
_cell.length_c   1.000
_cell.angle_alpha   90.00
_cell.angle_beta   90.00
_cell.angle_gamma   90.00
#
_symmetry.space_group_name_H-M   'P 1'
#
loop_
_entity.id
_entity.type
_entity.pdbx_description
1 polymer ?
#
loop_
_entity_poly.entity_id
_entity_poly.type
_entity_poly.pdbx_seq_one_letter_code
_entity_poly.pdbx_strand_id
1 'polypeptide(L)'
;MKGITVRPFSKGDFESIMELWTATGLSRPERGDDEATVERSIALGGAMLVMCDGTRGGDIIGTSWMTFDGRRIHLHHFGITPSYQGKGLARPLLKESLKFVKEKGYQVKLEVHRTNDAALRLYKNYGFEYLGDYDIYIIRDVQSIDI
;
A
#
# COMPACT_ATOMS: atom_id res chain seq x y z
N MET A 1 -7.22 9.81 -15.76
CA MET A 1 -8.48 10.57 -15.61
C MET A 1 -8.18 11.98 -15.18
N LYS A 2 -8.96 12.92 -15.63
CA LYS A 2 -8.82 14.33 -15.24
C LYS A 2 -9.14 14.50 -13.76
N GLY A 3 -8.33 15.29 -13.06
CA GLY A 3 -8.53 15.57 -11.64
C GLY A 3 -7.96 14.53 -10.68
N ILE A 4 -7.43 13.43 -11.17
CA ILE A 4 -6.79 12.40 -10.33
C ILE A 4 -5.34 12.79 -10.08
N THR A 5 -4.94 12.81 -8.81
CA THR A 5 -3.58 13.13 -8.39
C THR A 5 -3.10 12.12 -7.35
N VAL A 6 -1.78 11.96 -7.26
CA VAL A 6 -1.14 11.16 -6.21
C VAL A 6 -0.22 12.09 -5.42
N ARG A 7 -0.31 12.03 -4.10
CA ARG A 7 0.50 12.84 -3.21
C ARG A 7 0.90 12.06 -1.96
N PRO A 8 1.92 12.51 -1.23
CA PRO A 8 2.23 11.95 0.09
C PRO A 8 1.08 12.10 1.08
N PHE A 9 1.04 11.17 2.03
CA PHE A 9 0.16 11.22 3.20
C PHE A 9 0.36 12.54 3.96
N SER A 10 -0.73 13.11 4.45
CA SER A 10 -0.75 14.23 5.36
C SER A 10 -1.54 13.89 6.61
N LYS A 11 -1.18 14.53 7.72
CA LYS A 11 -1.96 14.43 8.95
C LYS A 11 -3.40 14.90 8.66
N GLY A 12 -4.37 14.11 9.10
CA GLY A 12 -5.79 14.34 8.79
C GLY A 12 -6.34 13.42 7.69
N ASP A 13 -5.48 12.75 6.94
CA ASP A 13 -5.90 11.80 5.90
C ASP A 13 -6.37 10.46 6.48
N PHE A 14 -5.97 10.13 7.70
CA PHE A 14 -6.04 8.76 8.22
C PHE A 14 -7.47 8.22 8.32
N GLU A 15 -8.42 9.05 8.71
CA GLU A 15 -9.83 8.64 8.78
C GLU A 15 -10.34 8.12 7.44
N SER A 16 -10.11 8.89 6.37
CA SER A 16 -10.49 8.50 5.00
C SER A 16 -9.72 7.27 4.52
N ILE A 17 -8.45 7.15 4.89
CA ILE A 17 -7.64 5.97 4.60
C ILE A 17 -8.23 4.73 5.28
N MET A 18 -8.63 4.82 6.55
CA MET A 18 -9.25 3.72 7.27
C MET A 18 -10.58 3.29 6.65
N GLU A 19 -11.39 4.23 6.21
CA GLU A 19 -12.62 3.93 5.48
C GLU A 19 -12.33 3.13 4.21
N LEU A 20 -11.34 3.56 3.43
CA LEU A 20 -10.90 2.87 2.22
C LEU A 20 -10.38 1.48 2.53
N TRP A 21 -9.52 1.34 3.52
CA TRP A 21 -8.96 0.03 3.90
C TRP A 21 -10.04 -0.93 4.41
N THR A 22 -11.02 -0.44 5.14
CA THR A 22 -12.16 -1.24 5.58
C THR A 22 -12.99 -1.72 4.38
N ALA A 23 -13.29 -0.82 3.45
CA ALA A 23 -14.07 -1.13 2.25
C ALA A 23 -13.37 -2.13 1.30
N THR A 24 -12.03 -2.14 1.30
CA THR A 24 -11.22 -3.01 0.43
C THR A 24 -10.71 -4.27 1.13
N GLY A 25 -10.97 -4.42 2.43
CA GLY A 25 -10.45 -5.54 3.23
C GLY A 25 -8.96 -5.46 3.53
N LEU A 26 -8.33 -4.31 3.30
CA LEU A 26 -6.91 -4.10 3.58
C LEU A 26 -6.61 -3.86 5.05
N SER A 27 -7.59 -3.48 5.85
CA SER A 27 -7.44 -3.28 7.29
C SER A 27 -8.30 -4.25 8.09
N ARG A 28 -7.71 -4.82 9.13
CA ARG A 28 -8.36 -5.65 10.14
C ARG A 28 -7.76 -5.30 11.50
N PRO A 29 -8.54 -5.35 12.60
CA PRO A 29 -8.04 -5.01 13.94
C PRO A 29 -6.76 -5.75 14.36
N GLU A 30 -6.65 -7.03 13.98
CA GLU A 30 -5.50 -7.87 14.32
C GLU A 30 -4.18 -7.43 13.65
N ARG A 31 -4.24 -6.61 12.61
CA ARG A 31 -3.04 -6.12 11.91
C ARG A 31 -2.35 -4.97 12.63
N GLY A 32 -3.08 -4.22 13.47
CA GLY A 32 -2.54 -3.12 14.26
C GLY A 32 -2.06 -1.91 13.44
N ASP A 33 -2.64 -1.71 12.27
CA ASP A 33 -2.23 -0.63 11.34
C ASP A 33 -2.96 0.66 11.66
N ASP A 34 -2.56 1.32 12.74
CA ASP A 34 -3.09 2.62 13.16
C ASP A 34 -2.27 3.79 12.60
N GLU A 35 -2.72 5.01 12.86
CA GLU A 35 -2.05 6.22 12.37
C GLU A 35 -0.63 6.34 12.90
N ALA A 36 -0.40 6.01 14.18
CA ALA A 36 0.92 6.04 14.78
C ALA A 36 1.88 5.06 14.09
N THR A 37 1.38 3.90 13.68
CA THR A 37 2.16 2.93 12.92
C THR A 37 2.54 3.46 11.54
N VAL A 38 1.62 4.11 10.83
CA VAL A 38 1.90 4.75 9.55
C VAL A 38 2.96 5.83 9.71
N GLU A 39 2.79 6.74 10.66
CA GLU A 39 3.73 7.83 10.92
C GLU A 39 5.12 7.31 11.28
N ARG A 40 5.20 6.28 12.13
CA ARG A 40 6.47 5.65 12.50
C ARG A 40 7.15 5.03 11.29
N SER A 41 6.42 4.35 10.43
CA SER A 41 6.97 3.74 9.22
C SER A 41 7.56 4.78 8.27
N ILE A 42 6.91 5.93 8.15
CA ILE A 42 7.42 7.05 7.35
C ILE A 42 8.71 7.61 7.97
N ALA A 43 8.73 7.79 9.29
CA ALA A 43 9.92 8.26 10.01
C ALA A 43 11.11 7.31 9.85
N LEU A 44 10.85 6.01 9.70
CA LEU A 44 11.89 4.99 9.47
C LEU A 44 12.32 4.86 8.00
N GLY A 45 11.84 5.76 7.14
CA GLY A 45 12.26 5.81 5.74
C GLY A 45 11.27 5.24 4.74
N GLY A 46 10.08 4.88 5.18
CA GLY A 46 8.98 4.47 4.30
C GLY A 46 8.23 5.67 3.72
N ALA A 47 7.15 5.38 3.03
CA ALA A 47 6.25 6.39 2.45
C ALA A 47 4.82 5.86 2.42
N MET A 48 3.88 6.77 2.55
CA MET A 48 2.47 6.52 2.29
C MET A 48 2.02 7.49 1.20
N LEU A 49 1.54 6.95 0.10
CA LEU A 49 0.96 7.74 -0.98
C LEU A 49 -0.56 7.60 -0.97
N VAL A 50 -1.23 8.70 -1.23
CA VAL A 50 -2.69 8.71 -1.41
C VAL A 50 -3.03 9.20 -2.81
N MET A 51 -4.01 8.56 -3.43
CA MET A 51 -4.57 9.00 -4.69
C MET A 51 -5.87 9.75 -4.41
N CYS A 52 -6.01 10.92 -4.98
CA CYS A 52 -7.13 11.83 -4.70
C CYS A 52 -7.87 12.18 -5.98
N ASP A 53 -9.19 12.38 -5.84
CA ASP A 53 -10.04 12.92 -6.90
C ASP A 53 -10.36 14.39 -6.63
N GLY A 54 -9.65 15.28 -7.33
CA GLY A 54 -9.85 16.73 -7.19
C GLY A 54 -11.22 17.21 -7.68
N THR A 55 -11.92 16.43 -8.50
CA THR A 55 -13.30 16.76 -8.93
C THR A 55 -14.32 16.49 -7.82
N ARG A 56 -13.91 15.80 -6.76
CA ARG A 56 -14.69 15.45 -5.59
C ARG A 56 -14.10 16.05 -4.31
N GLY A 57 -13.57 17.27 -4.38
CA GLY A 57 -13.02 17.96 -3.22
C GLY A 57 -11.72 17.34 -2.69
N GLY A 58 -11.06 16.48 -3.46
CA GLY A 58 -9.83 15.82 -3.04
C GLY A 58 -10.05 14.53 -2.25
N ASP A 59 -11.21 13.90 -2.41
CA ASP A 59 -11.51 12.60 -1.78
C ASP A 59 -10.40 11.59 -2.05
N ILE A 60 -9.97 10.88 -1.01
CA ILE A 60 -8.97 9.83 -1.12
C ILE A 60 -9.64 8.58 -1.70
N ILE A 61 -9.12 8.12 -2.83
CA ILE A 61 -9.67 7.00 -3.59
C ILE A 61 -8.71 5.83 -3.73
N GLY A 62 -7.46 6.00 -3.29
CA GLY A 62 -6.46 4.94 -3.33
C GLY A 62 -5.33 5.19 -2.36
N THR A 63 -4.66 4.12 -1.96
CA THR A 63 -3.47 4.17 -1.11
C THR A 63 -2.38 3.24 -1.60
N SER A 64 -1.15 3.61 -1.31
CA SER A 64 0.03 2.76 -1.47
C SER A 64 0.97 3.02 -0.29
N TRP A 65 1.15 2.02 0.53
CA TRP A 65 1.98 2.14 1.73
C TRP A 65 3.26 1.35 1.56
N MET A 66 4.38 2.03 1.64
CA MET A 66 5.70 1.41 1.51
C MET A 66 6.46 1.54 2.83
N THR A 67 6.85 0.41 3.38
CA THR A 67 7.69 0.35 4.57
C THR A 67 9.12 -0.01 4.20
N PHE A 68 10.08 0.39 5.03
CA PHE A 68 11.50 0.17 4.80
C PHE A 68 12.12 -0.47 6.03
N ASP A 69 12.78 -1.61 5.84
CA ASP A 69 13.41 -2.35 6.93
C ASP A 69 14.93 -2.13 7.04
N GLY A 70 15.49 -1.17 6.28
CA GLY A 70 16.93 -0.93 6.17
C GLY A 70 17.59 -1.75 5.05
N ARG A 71 16.86 -2.71 4.49
CA ARG A 71 17.37 -3.61 3.44
C ARG A 71 16.48 -3.63 2.21
N ARG A 72 15.17 -3.71 2.40
CA ARG A 72 14.16 -3.79 1.34
C ARG A 72 12.99 -2.87 1.62
N ILE A 73 12.32 -2.49 0.56
CA ILE A 73 11.03 -1.80 0.64
C ILE A 73 9.93 -2.85 0.50
N HIS A 74 8.90 -2.77 1.36
CA HIS A 74 7.69 -3.58 1.25
C HIS A 74 6.53 -2.72 0.83
N LEU A 75 5.87 -3.09 -0.26
CA LEU A 75 4.64 -2.45 -0.73
C LEU A 75 3.45 -3.11 -0.04
N HIS A 76 2.72 -2.33 0.74
CA HIS A 76 1.56 -2.77 1.51
C HIS A 76 0.33 -1.96 1.14
N HIS A 77 -0.84 -2.44 1.55
CA HIS A 77 -2.10 -1.68 1.51
C HIS A 77 -2.25 -0.89 0.20
N PHE A 78 -1.95 -1.57 -0.89
CA PHE A 78 -2.09 -1.04 -2.23
C PHE A 78 -3.50 -1.34 -2.73
N GLY A 79 -4.31 -0.31 -2.90
CA GLY A 79 -5.69 -0.51 -3.32
C GLY A 79 -6.38 0.76 -3.74
N ILE A 80 -7.45 0.54 -4.51
CA ILE A 80 -8.34 1.58 -5.02
C ILE A 80 -9.73 1.31 -4.43
N THR A 81 -10.41 2.37 -3.99
CA THR A 81 -11.78 2.25 -3.46
C THR A 81 -12.71 1.59 -4.49
N PRO A 82 -13.68 0.74 -4.07
CA PRO A 82 -14.48 -0.05 -5.01
C PRO A 82 -15.14 0.73 -6.14
N SER A 83 -15.67 1.91 -5.85
CA SER A 83 -16.34 2.74 -6.86
C SER A 83 -15.42 3.26 -7.96
N TYR A 84 -14.11 3.20 -7.76
CA TYR A 84 -13.08 3.64 -8.72
C TYR A 84 -12.29 2.48 -9.34
N GLN A 85 -12.60 1.24 -8.97
CA GLN A 85 -11.95 0.06 -9.55
C GLN A 85 -12.37 -0.15 -11.01
N GLY A 86 -11.54 -0.83 -11.78
CA GLY A 86 -11.81 -1.12 -13.18
C GLY A 86 -11.60 0.06 -14.13
N LYS A 87 -11.04 1.17 -13.65
CA LYS A 87 -10.81 2.40 -14.44
C LYS A 87 -9.33 2.64 -14.77
N GLY A 88 -8.48 1.66 -14.50
CA GLY A 88 -7.05 1.75 -14.77
C GLY A 88 -6.25 2.61 -13.79
N LEU A 89 -6.82 3.01 -12.67
CA LEU A 89 -6.20 3.93 -11.72
C LEU A 89 -5.07 3.30 -10.90
N ALA A 90 -5.05 1.98 -10.78
CA ALA A 90 -3.95 1.30 -10.10
C ALA A 90 -2.59 1.53 -10.79
N ARG A 91 -2.58 1.71 -12.10
CA ARG A 91 -1.34 1.94 -12.86
C ARG A 91 -0.62 3.22 -12.45
N PRO A 92 -1.25 4.41 -12.49
CA PRO A 92 -0.58 5.63 -12.06
C PRO A 92 -0.18 5.59 -10.58
N LEU A 93 -0.96 4.96 -9.70
CA LEU A 93 -0.60 4.81 -8.31
C LEU A 93 0.66 3.93 -8.15
N LEU A 94 0.71 2.79 -8.83
CA LEU A 94 1.89 1.92 -8.79
C LEU A 94 3.11 2.63 -9.39
N LYS A 95 2.93 3.37 -10.47
CA LYS A 95 4.01 4.11 -11.10
C LYS A 95 4.65 5.14 -10.15
N GLU A 96 3.83 5.89 -9.41
CA GLU A 96 4.32 6.84 -8.42
C GLU A 96 5.02 6.11 -7.26
N SER A 97 4.48 4.96 -6.84
CA SER A 97 5.13 4.11 -5.83
C SER A 97 6.51 3.65 -6.29
N LEU A 98 6.63 3.21 -7.54
CA LEU A 98 7.90 2.73 -8.09
C LEU A 98 8.91 3.85 -8.33
N LYS A 99 8.46 5.09 -8.53
CA LYS A 99 9.37 6.25 -8.52
C LYS A 99 10.05 6.39 -7.17
N PHE A 100 9.29 6.31 -6.08
CA PHE A 100 9.84 6.33 -4.73
C PHE A 100 10.85 5.19 -4.53
N VAL A 101 10.51 3.98 -4.95
CA VAL A 101 11.41 2.81 -4.86
C VAL A 101 12.72 3.07 -5.60
N LYS A 102 12.63 3.57 -6.81
CA LYS A 102 13.80 3.85 -7.65
C LYS A 102 14.70 4.94 -7.05
N GLU A 103 14.10 5.99 -6.54
CA GLU A 103 14.84 7.08 -5.89
C GLU A 103 15.53 6.62 -4.62
N LYS A 104 14.86 5.76 -3.83
CA LYS A 104 15.44 5.20 -2.61
C LYS A 104 16.54 4.19 -2.91
N GLY A 105 16.44 3.44 -4.01
CA GLY A 105 17.51 2.58 -4.51
C GLY A 105 17.57 1.20 -3.87
N TYR A 106 16.51 0.72 -3.24
CA TYR A 106 16.43 -0.61 -2.63
C TYR A 106 15.42 -1.49 -3.34
N GLN A 107 15.63 -2.80 -3.28
CA GLN A 107 14.68 -3.76 -3.84
C GLN A 107 13.32 -3.65 -3.16
N VAL A 108 12.26 -3.88 -3.91
CA VAL A 108 10.89 -3.85 -3.40
C VAL A 108 10.25 -5.22 -3.49
N LYS A 109 9.54 -5.59 -2.44
CA LYS A 109 8.75 -6.81 -2.31
C LYS A 109 7.30 -6.46 -2.03
N LEU A 110 6.40 -7.36 -2.42
CA LEU A 110 5.00 -7.29 -2.02
C LEU A 110 4.45 -8.68 -1.79
N GLU A 111 3.34 -8.73 -1.07
CA GLU A 111 2.55 -9.93 -0.90
C GLU A 111 1.19 -9.69 -1.55
N VAL A 112 0.74 -10.65 -2.33
CA VAL A 112 -0.54 -10.58 -3.02
C VAL A 112 -1.22 -11.93 -2.95
N HIS A 113 -2.52 -11.93 -2.67
CA HIS A 113 -3.27 -13.17 -2.65
C HIS A 113 -3.24 -13.81 -4.03
N ARG A 114 -2.94 -15.12 -4.08
CA ARG A 114 -2.75 -15.87 -5.35
C ARG A 114 -3.95 -15.85 -6.27
N THR A 115 -5.15 -15.55 -5.75
CA THR A 115 -6.38 -15.45 -6.53
C THR A 115 -6.66 -14.05 -7.07
N ASN A 116 -5.85 -13.06 -6.71
CA ASN A 116 -6.02 -11.68 -7.18
C ASN A 116 -5.37 -11.48 -8.55
N ASP A 117 -6.05 -11.99 -9.58
CA ASP A 117 -5.52 -12.03 -10.96
C ASP A 117 -5.22 -10.64 -11.52
N ALA A 118 -6.07 -9.66 -11.23
CA ALA A 118 -5.88 -8.30 -11.73
C ALA A 118 -4.59 -7.68 -11.16
N ALA A 119 -4.37 -7.85 -9.84
CA ALA A 119 -3.15 -7.37 -9.19
C ALA A 119 -1.91 -8.11 -9.69
N LEU A 120 -1.99 -9.43 -9.86
CA LEU A 120 -0.89 -10.24 -10.39
C LEU A 120 -0.46 -9.76 -11.78
N ARG A 121 -1.42 -9.51 -12.67
CA ARG A 121 -1.11 -8.98 -14.02
C ARG A 121 -0.45 -7.61 -13.94
N LEU A 122 -0.98 -6.73 -13.09
CA LEU A 122 -0.44 -5.39 -12.91
C LEU A 122 1.03 -5.45 -12.44
N TYR A 123 1.30 -6.21 -11.40
CA TYR A 123 2.65 -6.31 -10.83
C TYR A 123 3.65 -6.93 -11.82
N LYS A 124 3.26 -7.98 -12.52
CA LYS A 124 4.10 -8.60 -13.56
C LYS A 124 4.44 -7.61 -14.68
N ASN A 125 3.47 -6.80 -15.09
CA ASN A 125 3.67 -5.80 -16.14
C ASN A 125 4.69 -4.72 -15.74
N TYR A 126 4.91 -4.52 -14.44
CA TYR A 126 5.88 -3.55 -13.93
C TYR A 126 7.19 -4.20 -13.45
N GLY A 127 7.41 -5.47 -13.75
CA GLY A 127 8.69 -6.13 -13.51
C GLY A 127 8.78 -6.89 -12.19
N PHE A 128 7.68 -7.03 -11.45
CA PHE A 128 7.68 -7.91 -10.28
C PHE A 128 7.75 -9.36 -10.71
N GLU A 129 8.64 -10.12 -10.08
CA GLU A 129 8.84 -11.53 -10.35
C GLU A 129 8.34 -12.37 -9.18
N TYR A 130 7.69 -13.49 -9.50
CA TYR A 130 7.22 -14.44 -8.49
C TYR A 130 8.41 -15.16 -7.86
N LEU A 131 8.51 -15.09 -6.52
CA LEU A 131 9.60 -15.74 -5.80
C LEU A 131 9.35 -17.21 -5.45
N GLY A 132 8.12 -17.70 -5.54
CA GLY A 132 7.77 -19.10 -5.29
C GLY A 132 8.28 -19.65 -3.96
N ASP A 133 8.06 -20.91 -3.67
CA ASP A 133 8.69 -21.72 -2.62
C ASP A 133 8.72 -21.17 -1.18
N TYR A 134 8.15 -19.97 -0.92
CA TYR A 134 8.15 -19.34 0.40
C TYR A 134 6.73 -19.19 0.92
N ASP A 135 6.50 -19.66 2.14
CA ASP A 135 5.27 -19.44 2.87
C ASP A 135 5.49 -18.36 3.94
N ILE A 136 4.42 -17.65 4.29
CA ILE A 136 4.46 -16.52 5.22
C ILE A 136 3.98 -16.99 6.59
N TYR A 137 4.76 -16.66 7.63
CA TYR A 137 4.45 -16.96 9.01
C TYR A 137 4.48 -15.70 9.84
N ILE A 138 3.59 -15.56 10.82
CA ILE A 138 3.51 -14.40 11.69
C ILE A 138 3.16 -14.80 13.13
N ILE A 139 3.76 -14.13 14.11
CA ILE A 139 3.28 -14.12 15.49
C ILE A 139 2.66 -12.75 15.73
N ARG A 140 1.36 -12.68 15.92
CA ARG A 140 0.66 -11.40 16.12
C ARG A 140 0.73 -10.92 17.57
N ASP A 141 0.62 -11.81 18.53
CA ASP A 141 0.75 -11.49 19.94
C ASP A 141 2.16 -11.83 20.42
N VAL A 142 3.03 -10.82 20.40
CA VAL A 142 4.44 -11.02 20.80
C VAL A 142 4.59 -11.30 22.29
N GLN A 143 3.59 -10.96 23.11
CA GLN A 143 3.60 -11.28 24.54
C GLN A 143 3.35 -12.77 24.77
N SER A 144 2.81 -13.49 23.78
CA SER A 144 2.64 -14.94 23.85
C SER A 144 3.93 -15.74 23.66
N ILE A 145 5.00 -15.08 23.25
CA ILE A 145 6.31 -15.73 23.02
C ILE A 145 6.85 -16.25 24.36
N ASP A 146 7.06 -17.55 24.42
CA ASP A 146 7.54 -18.25 25.61
C ASP A 146 8.96 -18.77 25.35
N ILE A 147 9.96 -18.05 25.91
CA ILE A 147 11.39 -18.38 25.83
C ILE A 147 12.12 -17.99 27.10
#